data_ac97b5669dc1fa27180df3419eafe31b
#
_entry.id   ac97b5669dc1fa27180df3419eafe31b
#
_cell.length_a   1.000
_cell.length_b   1.000
_cell.length_c   1.000
_cell.angle_alpha   90.00
_cell.angle_beta   90.00
_cell.angle_gamma   90.00
#
_symmetry.space_group_name_H-M   'P 1'
#
loop_
_entity.id
_entity.type
_entity.pdbx_description
1 polymer ?
#
loop_
_entity_poly.entity_id
_entity_poly.type
_entity_poly.pdbx_seq_one_letter_code
_entity_poly.pdbx_strand_id
1 'polypeptide(L)'
;MVKHIVCFKLKDRKKSEEAKEILLSMRGKVPTAQEIEVGVDFLDSARSYDVFLSVTVRDGKALTEYQNDPYHVGVVKKFMHEET
;
A
#
# COMPACT_ATOMS: atom_id res chain seq x y z
N MET A 1 8.86 3.81 -16.46
CA MET A 1 8.29 3.15 -15.26
C MET A 1 8.36 4.06 -14.06
N VAL A 2 7.32 4.05 -13.25
CA VAL A 2 7.24 4.85 -12.03
C VAL A 2 7.05 3.90 -10.85
N LYS A 3 7.81 4.14 -9.78
CA LYS A 3 7.67 3.38 -8.54
C LYS A 3 7.09 4.32 -7.48
N HIS A 4 5.90 4.01 -7.02
CA HIS A 4 5.19 4.77 -5.98
C HIS A 4 5.45 4.12 -4.64
N ILE A 5 6.08 4.86 -3.74
CA ILE A 5 6.49 4.34 -2.42
C ILE A 5 5.73 5.07 -1.33
N VAL A 6 5.14 4.29 -0.42
CA VAL A 6 4.42 4.83 0.72
C VAL A 6 4.84 4.09 1.99
N CYS A 7 5.07 4.83 3.06
CA CYS A 7 5.34 4.26 4.37
C CYS A 7 4.20 4.64 5.30
N PHE A 8 3.68 3.65 6.03
CA PHE A 8 2.53 3.85 6.90
C PHE A 8 2.89 3.67 8.37
N LYS A 9 2.38 4.57 9.20
CA LYS A 9 2.43 4.44 10.65
C LYS A 9 1.02 4.09 11.11
N LEU A 10 0.83 2.89 11.63
CA LEU A 10 -0.48 2.40 12.03
C LEU A 10 -0.88 2.89 13.42
N LYS A 11 -2.17 3.07 13.64
CA LYS A 11 -2.69 3.34 14.98
C LYS A 11 -2.43 2.18 15.92
N ASP A 12 -2.58 0.96 15.40
CA ASP A 12 -2.29 -0.27 16.13
C ASP A 12 -1.31 -1.10 15.31
N ARG A 13 -0.06 -1.16 15.78
CA ARG A 13 1.02 -1.89 15.12
C ARG A 13 0.68 -3.37 14.94
N LYS A 14 -0.16 -3.94 15.80
CA LYS A 14 -0.56 -5.34 15.70
C LYS A 14 -1.33 -5.65 14.43
N LYS A 15 -1.85 -4.62 13.76
CA LYS A 15 -2.58 -4.79 12.49
C LYS A 15 -1.66 -4.76 11.28
N SER A 16 -0.34 -4.78 11.45
CA SER A 16 0.61 -4.73 10.33
C SER A 16 0.43 -5.90 9.36
N GLU A 17 0.21 -7.11 9.86
CA GLU A 17 0.01 -8.27 8.98
C GLU A 17 -1.30 -8.17 8.21
N GLU A 18 -2.35 -7.69 8.84
CA GLU A 18 -3.63 -7.45 8.16
C GLU A 18 -3.47 -6.38 7.07
N ALA A 19 -2.77 -5.29 7.39
CA ALA A 19 -2.47 -4.25 6.42
C ALA A 19 -1.69 -4.80 5.23
N LYS A 20 -0.70 -5.66 5.48
CA LYS A 20 0.07 -6.30 4.43
C LYS A 20 -0.83 -7.12 3.51
N GLU A 21 -1.73 -7.92 4.08
CA GLU A 21 -2.64 -8.73 3.29
C GLU A 21 -3.57 -7.88 2.43
N ILE A 22 -4.09 -6.79 3.00
CA ILE A 22 -4.97 -5.85 2.27
C ILE A 22 -4.20 -5.22 1.10
N LEU A 23 -2.97 -4.77 1.34
CA LEU A 23 -2.16 -4.17 0.29
C LEU A 23 -1.81 -5.18 -0.81
N LEU A 24 -1.44 -6.39 -0.44
CA LEU A 24 -1.12 -7.44 -1.41
C LEU A 24 -2.35 -7.92 -2.17
N SER A 25 -3.56 -7.74 -1.61
CA SER A 25 -4.79 -8.13 -2.29
C SER A 25 -5.03 -7.34 -3.57
N MET A 26 -4.32 -6.23 -3.77
CA MET A 26 -4.40 -5.48 -5.03
C MET A 26 -3.85 -6.27 -6.23
N ARG A 27 -3.04 -7.30 -5.99
CA ARG A 27 -2.53 -8.14 -7.07
C ARG A 27 -3.70 -8.80 -7.79
N GLY A 28 -3.77 -8.58 -9.09
CA GLY A 28 -4.86 -9.12 -9.92
C GLY A 28 -6.19 -8.37 -9.80
N LYS A 29 -6.27 -7.37 -8.92
CA LYS A 29 -7.48 -6.56 -8.74
C LYS A 29 -7.32 -5.14 -9.26
N VAL A 30 -6.08 -4.65 -9.33
CA VAL A 30 -5.77 -3.29 -9.79
C VAL A 30 -4.90 -3.42 -11.03
N PRO A 31 -5.48 -3.27 -12.24
CA PRO A 31 -4.75 -3.56 -13.50
C PRO A 31 -3.52 -2.70 -13.73
N THR A 32 -3.51 -1.46 -13.24
CA THR A 32 -2.39 -0.55 -13.44
C THR A 32 -1.18 -0.86 -12.56
N ALA A 33 -1.37 -1.62 -11.49
CA ALA A 33 -0.27 -2.02 -10.61
C ALA A 33 0.47 -3.22 -11.21
N GLN A 34 1.64 -2.98 -11.81
CA GLN A 34 2.43 -4.02 -12.46
C GLN A 34 3.16 -4.89 -11.44
N GLU A 35 3.73 -4.27 -10.42
CA GLU A 35 4.38 -4.97 -9.32
C GLU A 35 3.98 -4.32 -8.01
N ILE A 36 3.77 -5.14 -6.99
CA ILE A 36 3.43 -4.68 -5.64
C ILE A 36 4.37 -5.38 -4.67
N GLU A 37 5.06 -4.57 -3.87
CA GLU A 37 5.94 -5.07 -2.83
C GLU A 37 5.51 -4.48 -1.50
N VAL A 38 5.40 -5.31 -0.48
CA VAL A 38 5.00 -4.86 0.86
C VAL A 38 6.01 -5.39 1.88
N GLY A 39 6.46 -4.51 2.76
CA GLY A 39 7.31 -4.87 3.87
C GLY A 39 6.65 -4.52 5.20
N VAL A 40 6.89 -5.32 6.21
CA VAL A 40 6.41 -5.07 7.57
C VAL A 40 7.63 -4.91 8.46
N ASP A 41 7.66 -3.82 9.24
CA ASP A 41 8.75 -3.55 10.15
C ASP A 41 8.65 -4.41 11.40
N PHE A 42 9.79 -4.90 11.87
CA PHE A 42 9.85 -5.63 13.14
C PHE A 42 10.78 -4.97 14.15
N LEU A 43 11.49 -3.91 13.75
CA LEU A 43 12.46 -3.22 14.61
C LEU A 43 11.81 -2.32 15.65
N ASP A 44 10.71 -1.66 15.27
CA ASP A 44 9.96 -0.73 16.11
C ASP A 44 10.82 0.38 16.74
N SER A 45 11.67 0.96 15.91
CA SER A 45 12.51 2.08 16.35
C SER A 45 11.75 3.40 16.24
N ALA A 46 12.29 4.46 16.82
CA ALA A 46 11.69 5.79 16.76
C ALA A 46 11.55 6.33 15.34
N ARG A 47 12.36 5.81 14.40
CA ARG A 47 12.32 6.23 12.98
C ARG A 47 11.61 5.26 12.08
N SER A 48 11.23 4.07 12.58
CA SER A 48 10.57 3.06 11.75
C SER A 48 9.13 3.42 11.49
N TYR A 49 8.68 3.14 10.26
CA TYR A 49 7.27 3.03 9.97
C TYR A 49 6.86 1.57 10.14
N ASP A 50 5.56 1.31 10.17
CA ASP A 50 5.09 -0.05 10.44
C ASP A 50 4.98 -0.90 9.18
N VAL A 51 4.55 -0.29 8.07
CA VAL A 51 4.34 -0.98 6.80
C VAL A 51 4.89 -0.13 5.66
N PHE A 52 5.55 -0.79 4.72
CA PHE A 52 6.11 -0.20 3.51
C PHE A 52 5.37 -0.76 2.31
N LEU A 53 5.01 0.11 1.38
CA LEU A 53 4.39 -0.27 0.12
C LEU A 53 5.19 0.32 -1.04
N SER A 54 5.48 -0.52 -2.04
CA SER A 54 6.01 -0.06 -3.31
C SER A 54 5.14 -0.60 -4.43
N VAL A 55 4.61 0.29 -5.26
CA VAL A 55 3.79 -0.08 -6.41
C VAL A 55 4.49 0.43 -7.66
N THR A 56 4.74 -0.46 -8.61
CA THR A 56 5.32 -0.10 -9.90
C THR A 56 4.20 0.05 -10.92
N VAL A 57 4.16 1.20 -11.57
CA VAL A 57 3.22 1.49 -12.64
C VAL A 57 3.98 1.93 -13.88
N ARG A 58 3.31 1.87 -15.03
CA ARG A 58 3.92 2.15 -16.32
C ARG A 58 4.43 3.59 -16.45
N ASP A 59 3.63 4.57 -16.03
CA ASP A 59 3.94 5.99 -16.18
C ASP A 59 3.07 6.82 -15.21
N GLY A 60 3.19 8.14 -15.28
CA GLY A 60 2.42 9.03 -14.42
C GLY A 60 0.92 8.95 -14.63
N LYS A 61 0.49 8.70 -15.88
CA LYS A 61 -0.94 8.54 -16.17
C LYS A 61 -1.47 7.28 -15.50
N ALA A 62 -0.71 6.19 -15.58
CA ALA A 62 -1.09 4.94 -14.91
C ALA A 62 -1.12 5.11 -13.40
N LEU A 63 -0.25 5.95 -12.82
CA LEU A 63 -0.30 6.25 -11.39
C LEU A 63 -1.60 6.94 -11.02
N THR A 64 -2.05 7.90 -11.81
CA THR A 64 -3.33 8.57 -11.58
C THR A 64 -4.48 7.56 -11.65
N GLU A 65 -4.48 6.67 -12.64
CA GLU A 65 -5.49 5.63 -12.78
C GLU A 65 -5.47 4.69 -11.57
N TYR A 66 -4.27 4.32 -11.10
CA TYR A 66 -4.10 3.49 -9.90
C TYR A 66 -4.74 4.14 -8.68
N GLN A 67 -4.47 5.43 -8.47
CA GLN A 67 -5.00 6.14 -7.30
C GLN A 67 -6.52 6.25 -7.30
N ASN A 68 -7.13 6.26 -8.49
CA ASN A 68 -8.58 6.35 -8.64
C ASN A 68 -9.26 5.00 -8.87
N ASP A 69 -8.50 3.91 -8.87
CA ASP A 69 -9.05 2.58 -9.08
C ASP A 69 -10.07 2.24 -7.99
N PRO A 70 -11.25 1.71 -8.37
CA PRO A 70 -12.32 1.41 -7.39
C PRO A 70 -11.89 0.47 -6.28
N TYR A 71 -11.06 -0.54 -6.57
CA TYR A 71 -10.59 -1.46 -5.54
C TYR A 71 -9.62 -0.76 -4.61
N HIS A 72 -8.69 0.01 -5.15
CA HIS A 72 -7.76 0.79 -4.34
C HIS A 72 -8.50 1.76 -3.42
N VAL A 73 -9.46 2.50 -3.96
CA VAL A 73 -10.22 3.49 -3.18
C VAL A 73 -11.17 2.81 -2.19
N GLY A 74 -11.93 1.82 -2.63
CA GLY A 74 -13.01 1.24 -1.83
C GLY A 74 -12.56 0.23 -0.79
N VAL A 75 -11.42 -0.41 -0.98
CA VAL A 75 -10.92 -1.45 -0.08
C VAL A 75 -9.63 -1.01 0.60
N VAL A 76 -8.61 -0.73 -0.18
CA VAL A 76 -7.25 -0.49 0.35
C VAL A 76 -7.15 0.86 1.03
N LYS A 77 -7.52 1.92 0.34
CA LYS A 77 -7.43 3.28 0.87
C LYS A 77 -8.33 3.45 2.09
N LYS A 78 -9.52 2.87 2.03
CA LYS A 78 -10.44 2.91 3.15
C LYS A 78 -9.85 2.27 4.41
N PHE A 79 -9.30 1.06 4.28
CA PHE A 79 -8.67 0.37 5.39
C PHE A 79 -7.48 1.17 5.94
N MET A 80 -6.58 1.59 5.07
CA MET A 80 -5.37 2.31 5.50
C MET A 80 -5.71 3.65 6.13
N HIS A 81 -6.74 4.34 5.63
CA HIS A 81 -7.18 5.60 6.21
C HIS A 81 -7.72 5.41 7.63
N GLU A 82 -8.47 4.34 7.86
CA GLU A 82 -9.02 4.03 9.19
C GLU A 82 -7.92 3.65 10.19
N GLU A 83 -6.85 2.98 9.72
CA GLU A 83 -5.82 2.44 10.60
C GLU A 83 -4.59 3.34 10.72
N THR A 84 -4.51 4.40 9.97
CA THR A 84 -3.43 5.37 10.09
C THR A 84 -3.94 6.71 10.59
#